data_258d703c32b697bf3f364e628bd7286f
#
_entry.id   258d703c32b697bf3f364e628bd7286f
#
_cell.length_a   1.000
_cell.length_b   1.000
_cell.length_c   1.000
_cell.angle_alpha   90.00
_cell.angle_beta   90.00
_cell.angle_gamma   90.00
#
_symmetry.space_group_name_H-M   'P 1'
#
loop_
_entity.id
_entity.type
_entity.pdbx_description
1 polymer ?
#
loop_
_entity_poly.entity_id
_entity_poly.type
_entity_poly.pdbx_seq_one_letter_code
_entity_poly.pdbx_strand_id
1 'polypeptide(L)'
;MQTHAAQSPTVEVCGLLGARRGVPAGCYPIANAAPKPASRFDMDARGQIDAMRTMRERGETLFAIYHSHPRGPSAPSAVDLREAAYPQALYLILSPGRAGFQVHAWRLAGSRFVPVELIAEP
;
A
#
# COMPACT_ATOMS: atom_id res chain seq x y z
N MET A 1 1.91 -8.21 -3.45
CA MET A 1 1.99 -7.50 -2.16
C MET A 1 2.47 -8.39 -1.01
N GLN A 2 1.77 -9.48 -0.76
CA GLN A 2 2.08 -10.36 0.37
C GLN A 2 3.48 -10.98 0.26
N THR A 3 3.89 -11.38 -0.95
CA THR A 3 5.25 -11.87 -1.19
C THR A 3 6.29 -10.81 -0.85
N HIS A 4 6.06 -9.56 -1.23
CA HIS A 4 6.95 -8.45 -0.94
C HIS A 4 7.08 -8.25 0.59
N ALA A 5 5.96 -8.28 1.31
CA ALA A 5 5.97 -8.16 2.77
C ALA A 5 6.71 -9.33 3.43
N ALA A 6 6.49 -10.55 2.94
CA ALA A 6 7.12 -11.75 3.49
C ALA A 6 8.63 -11.79 3.28
N GLN A 7 9.12 -11.17 2.19
CA GLN A 7 10.56 -11.08 1.92
C GLN A 7 11.28 -10.11 2.86
N SER A 8 10.56 -9.19 3.49
CA SER A 8 11.13 -8.19 4.39
C SER A 8 10.31 -8.11 5.68
N PRO A 9 10.34 -9.15 6.52
CA PRO A 9 9.44 -9.25 7.66
C PRO A 9 9.75 -8.31 8.83
N THR A 10 10.87 -7.61 8.79
CA THR A 10 11.31 -6.73 9.90
C THR A 10 11.21 -5.25 9.58
N VAL A 11 10.91 -4.88 8.33
CA VAL A 11 10.78 -3.49 7.92
C VAL A 11 9.46 -3.30 7.17
N GLU A 12 8.95 -2.07 7.16
CA GLU A 12 7.78 -1.75 6.36
C GLU A 12 8.16 -1.76 4.89
N VAL A 13 7.43 -2.54 4.10
CA VAL A 13 7.52 -2.47 2.64
C VAL A 13 6.38 -1.61 2.13
N CYS A 14 6.53 -1.06 0.94
CA CYS A 14 5.52 -0.21 0.33
C CYS A 14 5.49 -0.37 -1.19
N GLY A 15 4.42 0.09 -1.79
CA GLY A 15 4.27 0.04 -3.23
C GLY A 15 2.93 0.58 -3.70
N LEU A 16 2.72 0.48 -5.00
CA LEU A 16 1.51 0.96 -5.65
C LEU A 16 0.82 -0.18 -6.39
N LEU A 17 -0.50 -0.11 -6.47
CA LEU A 17 -1.29 -0.96 -7.36
C LEU A 17 -1.94 -0.10 -8.42
N GLY A 18 -1.80 -0.51 -9.69
CA GLY A 18 -2.48 0.10 -10.81
C GLY A 18 -3.70 -0.70 -11.22
N ALA A 19 -4.71 -0.02 -11.78
CA ALA A 19 -5.92 -0.67 -12.26
C ALA A 19 -6.26 -0.20 -13.66
N ARG A 20 -6.85 -1.12 -14.45
CA ARG A 20 -7.49 -0.80 -15.73
C ARG A 20 -8.98 -0.98 -15.59
N ARG A 21 -9.74 0.05 -15.92
CA ARG A 21 -11.21 -0.01 -15.86
C ARG A 21 -11.70 -0.47 -14.48
N GLY A 22 -11.01 -0.01 -13.40
CA GLY A 22 -11.37 -0.36 -12.04
C GLY A 22 -10.92 -1.74 -11.56
N VAL A 23 -10.22 -2.51 -12.38
CA VAL A 23 -9.75 -3.86 -12.03
C VAL A 23 -8.25 -3.82 -11.79
N PRO A 24 -7.75 -4.28 -10.62
CA PRO A 24 -6.32 -4.32 -10.36
C PRO A 24 -5.56 -5.06 -11.45
N ALA A 25 -4.51 -4.45 -11.98
CA ALA A 25 -3.78 -4.96 -13.13
C ALA A 25 -2.27 -5.03 -12.92
N GLY A 26 -1.69 -4.21 -12.05
CA GLY A 26 -0.24 -4.20 -11.84
C GLY A 26 0.13 -3.90 -10.40
N CYS A 27 1.22 -4.51 -9.94
CA CYS A 27 1.79 -4.28 -8.62
C CYS A 27 3.21 -3.74 -8.79
N TYR A 28 3.50 -2.62 -8.12
CA TYR A 28 4.75 -1.89 -8.26
C TYR A 28 5.40 -1.71 -6.88
N PRO A 29 6.24 -2.67 -6.44
CA PRO A 29 7.01 -2.50 -5.21
C PRO A 29 7.95 -1.30 -5.32
N ILE A 30 8.03 -0.50 -4.25
CA ILE A 30 8.86 0.69 -4.21
C ILE A 30 9.75 0.63 -2.97
N ALA A 31 11.00 1.05 -3.09
CA ALA A 31 11.92 1.07 -1.96
C ALA A 31 11.41 2.01 -0.86
N ASN A 32 11.55 1.55 0.39
CA ASN A 32 11.24 2.38 1.56
C ASN A 32 12.52 3.16 1.92
N ALA A 33 12.49 4.46 1.69
CA ALA A 33 13.62 5.36 1.94
C ALA A 33 13.59 5.99 3.33
N ALA A 34 12.68 5.56 4.21
CA ALA A 34 12.59 6.12 5.55
C ALA A 34 13.84 5.85 6.38
N PRO A 35 14.30 6.81 7.22
CA PRO A 35 15.44 6.59 8.11
C PRO A 35 15.23 5.47 9.12
N LYS A 36 13.97 5.22 9.51
CA LYS A 36 13.58 4.14 10.42
C LYS A 36 12.56 3.23 9.74
N PRO A 37 12.98 2.39 8.77
CA PRO A 37 12.05 1.63 7.97
C PRO A 37 11.29 0.53 8.74
N ALA A 38 11.70 0.20 9.94
CA ALA A 38 10.99 -0.76 10.78
C ALA A 38 9.67 -0.20 11.34
N SER A 39 9.52 1.12 11.43
CA SER A 39 8.38 1.77 12.08
C SER A 39 7.63 2.77 11.20
N ARG A 40 8.13 3.09 10.02
CA ARG A 40 7.44 3.95 9.08
C ARG A 40 7.94 3.69 7.66
N PHE A 41 7.19 4.18 6.67
CA PHE A 41 7.64 4.13 5.29
C PHE A 41 7.63 5.51 4.66
N ASP A 42 8.55 5.69 3.72
CA ASP A 42 8.63 6.87 2.87
C ASP A 42 9.04 6.34 1.49
N MET A 43 8.15 6.40 0.53
CA MET A 43 8.42 5.86 -0.79
C MET A 43 9.55 6.61 -1.46
N ASP A 44 10.53 5.87 -1.98
CA ASP A 44 11.58 6.45 -2.80
C ASP A 44 10.94 7.25 -3.95
N ALA A 45 11.28 8.54 -4.03
CA ALA A 45 10.63 9.45 -4.99
C ALA A 45 10.84 9.00 -6.44
N ARG A 46 12.04 8.55 -6.78
CA ARG A 46 12.35 8.07 -8.13
C ARG A 46 11.55 6.82 -8.46
N GLY A 47 11.47 5.88 -7.54
CA GLY A 47 10.67 4.66 -7.70
C GLY A 47 9.20 4.95 -7.88
N GLN A 48 8.67 5.90 -7.13
CA GLN A 48 7.27 6.31 -7.26
C GLN A 48 6.99 6.94 -8.63
N ILE A 49 7.87 7.81 -9.11
CA ILE A 49 7.73 8.44 -10.43
C ILE A 49 7.79 7.38 -11.53
N ASP A 50 8.74 6.47 -11.45
CA ASP A 50 8.90 5.40 -12.45
C ASP A 50 7.67 4.49 -12.49
N ALA A 51 7.11 4.14 -11.33
CA ALA A 51 5.89 3.32 -11.24
C ALA A 51 4.70 4.05 -11.87
N MET A 52 4.51 5.32 -11.57
CA MET A 52 3.43 6.13 -12.13
C MET A 52 3.55 6.26 -13.65
N ARG A 53 4.78 6.42 -14.15
CA ARG A 53 5.03 6.45 -15.60
C ARG A 53 4.66 5.13 -16.25
N THR A 54 5.08 4.02 -15.67
CA THR A 54 4.76 2.68 -16.19
C THR A 54 3.26 2.44 -16.21
N MET A 55 2.55 2.83 -15.15
CA MET A 55 1.09 2.74 -15.11
C MET A 55 0.46 3.50 -16.28
N ARG A 56 0.91 4.74 -16.51
CA ARG A 56 0.38 5.57 -17.60
C ARG A 56 0.61 4.91 -18.97
N GLU A 57 1.80 4.36 -19.20
CA GLU A 57 2.13 3.67 -20.43
C GLU A 57 1.26 2.43 -20.65
N ARG A 58 0.81 1.78 -19.57
CA ARG A 58 -0.03 0.59 -19.63
C ARG A 58 -1.52 0.89 -19.58
N GLY A 59 -1.91 2.17 -19.54
CA GLY A 59 -3.31 2.56 -19.45
C GLY A 59 -3.91 2.27 -18.08
N GLU A 60 -3.10 2.27 -17.02
CA GLU A 60 -3.54 2.05 -15.65
C GLU A 60 -3.67 3.36 -14.90
N THR A 61 -4.58 3.38 -13.93
CA THR A 61 -4.71 4.45 -12.95
C THR A 61 -4.32 3.94 -11.57
N LEU A 62 -3.97 4.85 -10.67
CA LEU A 62 -3.62 4.48 -9.31
C LEU A 62 -4.86 3.93 -8.59
N PHE A 63 -4.81 2.67 -8.21
CA PHE A 63 -5.88 1.98 -7.51
C PHE A 63 -5.68 1.99 -6.00
N ALA A 64 -4.45 1.70 -5.56
CA ALA A 64 -4.16 1.59 -4.14
C ALA A 64 -2.70 1.87 -3.85
N ILE A 65 -2.45 2.30 -2.63
CA ILE A 65 -1.13 2.44 -2.04
C ILE A 65 -1.05 1.41 -0.92
N TYR A 66 -0.02 0.56 -0.93
CA TYR A 66 0.11 -0.45 0.11
C TYR A 66 1.38 -0.26 0.92
N HIS A 67 1.32 -0.66 2.18
CA HIS A 67 2.50 -0.83 3.00
C HIS A 67 2.23 -1.91 4.05
N SER A 68 3.31 -2.44 4.63
CA SER A 68 3.19 -3.45 5.66
C SER A 68 3.41 -2.84 7.05
N HIS A 69 2.74 -3.43 8.04
CA HIS A 69 3.02 -3.23 9.45
C HIS A 69 3.58 -4.56 9.97
N PRO A 70 4.90 -4.76 10.00
CA PRO A 70 5.48 -6.07 10.32
C PRO A 70 5.07 -6.63 11.68
N ARG A 71 4.68 -5.75 12.60
CA ARG A 71 4.22 -6.13 13.95
C ARG A 71 2.75 -5.77 14.19
N GLY A 72 2.01 -5.42 13.11
CA GLY A 72 0.67 -4.89 13.27
C GLY A 72 0.68 -3.47 13.82
N PRO A 73 -0.46 -2.88 14.07
CA PRO A 73 -1.80 -3.42 13.84
C PRO A 73 -2.21 -3.40 12.37
N SER A 74 -3.42 -3.89 12.09
CA SER A 74 -3.99 -3.88 10.74
C SER A 74 -4.56 -2.52 10.34
N ALA A 75 -4.59 -1.56 11.27
CA ALA A 75 -5.13 -0.23 11.05
C ALA A 75 -4.02 0.78 10.76
N PRO A 76 -4.32 1.87 10.01
CA PRO A 76 -3.36 2.93 9.76
C PRO A 76 -2.91 3.62 11.05
N SER A 77 -1.65 4.06 11.08
CA SER A 77 -1.11 4.84 12.18
C SER A 77 -1.46 6.32 12.03
N ALA A 78 -1.18 7.11 13.09
CA ALA A 78 -1.33 8.57 13.01
C ALA A 78 -0.40 9.18 11.95
N VAL A 79 0.81 8.61 11.77
CA VAL A 79 1.74 9.05 10.72
C VAL A 79 1.15 8.74 9.35
N ASP A 80 0.60 7.53 9.16
CA ASP A 80 -0.04 7.15 7.91
C ASP A 80 -1.13 8.16 7.52
N LEU A 81 -1.95 8.56 8.49
CA LEU A 81 -3.02 9.52 8.25
C LEU A 81 -2.48 10.90 7.87
N ARG A 82 -1.45 11.39 8.58
CA ARG A 82 -0.86 12.70 8.28
C ARG A 82 -0.25 12.76 6.89
N GLU A 83 0.31 11.66 6.42
CA GLU A 83 1.02 11.61 5.14
C GLU A 83 0.15 11.15 3.98
N ALA A 84 -1.11 10.80 4.24
CA ALA A 84 -2.04 10.37 3.19
C ALA A 84 -2.38 11.54 2.26
N ALA A 85 -2.20 11.34 0.95
CA ALA A 85 -2.33 12.40 -0.04
C ALA A 85 -3.22 12.04 -1.23
N TYR A 86 -3.77 10.83 -1.27
CA TYR A 86 -4.51 10.34 -2.43
C TYR A 86 -5.91 9.85 -2.01
N PRO A 87 -6.88 10.77 -1.87
CA PRO A 87 -8.22 10.40 -1.37
C PRO A 87 -9.00 9.48 -2.31
N GLN A 88 -8.64 9.43 -3.59
CA GLN A 88 -9.29 8.57 -4.56
C GLN A 88 -8.73 7.14 -4.58
N ALA A 89 -7.59 6.90 -3.94
CA ALA A 89 -6.97 5.57 -3.90
C ALA A 89 -7.32 4.85 -2.61
N LEU A 90 -7.33 3.52 -2.64
CA LEU A 90 -7.40 2.72 -1.43
C LEU A 90 -6.03 2.70 -0.75
N TYR A 91 -6.04 2.57 0.57
CA TYR A 91 -4.85 2.35 1.37
C TYR A 91 -4.90 0.94 1.91
N LEU A 92 -3.93 0.12 1.53
CA LEU A 92 -3.88 -1.29 1.92
C LEU A 92 -2.77 -1.48 2.95
N ILE A 93 -3.12 -2.08 4.08
CA ILE A 93 -2.17 -2.41 5.13
C ILE A 93 -2.03 -3.92 5.22
N LEU A 94 -0.80 -4.39 5.10
CA LEU A 94 -0.48 -5.80 5.25
C LEU A 94 0.04 -6.03 6.66
N SER A 95 -0.65 -6.86 7.42
CA SER A 95 -0.26 -7.19 8.80
C SER A 95 -0.15 -8.69 8.97
N PRO A 96 0.65 -9.16 9.95
CA PRO A 96 0.80 -10.59 10.18
C PRO A 96 -0.53 -11.26 10.55
N GLY A 97 -0.80 -12.39 9.92
CA GLY A 97 -1.94 -13.24 10.22
C GLY A 97 -1.47 -14.67 10.45
N ARG A 98 -2.42 -15.60 10.62
CA ARG A 98 -2.10 -17.00 10.90
C ARG A 98 -1.36 -17.68 9.74
N ALA A 99 -1.69 -17.31 8.51
CA ALA A 99 -1.16 -17.95 7.31
C ALA A 99 -0.29 -16.98 6.49
N GLY A 100 0.38 -16.03 7.14
CA GLY A 100 1.17 -15.00 6.48
C GLY A 100 0.51 -13.64 6.53
N PHE A 101 1.00 -12.70 5.74
CA PHE A 101 0.47 -11.35 5.75
C PHE A 101 -0.95 -11.30 5.18
N GLN A 102 -1.83 -10.62 5.90
CA GLN A 102 -3.21 -10.36 5.50
C GLN A 102 -3.35 -8.92 5.04
N VAL A 103 -4.26 -8.69 4.09
CA VAL A 103 -4.50 -7.36 3.52
C VAL A 103 -5.75 -6.76 4.14
N HIS A 104 -5.62 -5.53 4.63
CA HIS A 104 -6.74 -4.74 5.16
C HIS A 104 -6.83 -3.45 4.37
N ALA A 105 -8.03 -3.12 3.87
CA ALA A 105 -8.24 -1.96 3.02
C ALA A 105 -8.89 -0.82 3.80
N TRP A 106 -8.44 0.39 3.50
CA TRP A 106 -8.92 1.62 4.12
C TRP A 106 -9.10 2.68 3.06
N ARG A 107 -10.08 3.56 3.27
CA ARG A 107 -10.33 4.70 2.41
C ARG A 107 -10.21 5.98 3.22
N LEU A 108 -9.54 6.97 2.66
CA LEU A 108 -9.44 8.29 3.28
C LEU A 108 -10.76 9.03 3.10
N ALA A 109 -11.43 9.35 4.20
CA ALA A 109 -12.69 10.09 4.22
C ALA A 109 -12.48 11.36 5.06
N GLY A 110 -12.16 12.47 4.39
CA GLY A 110 -11.81 13.71 5.07
C GLY A 110 -10.51 13.54 5.86
N SER A 111 -10.57 13.70 7.17
CA SER A 111 -9.39 13.65 8.05
C SER A 111 -9.21 12.31 8.76
N ARG A 112 -9.89 11.26 8.30
CA ARG A 112 -9.78 9.94 8.93
C ARG A 112 -9.88 8.84 7.89
N PHE A 113 -9.39 7.65 8.26
CA PHE A 113 -9.56 6.44 7.47
C PHE A 113 -10.83 5.70 7.89
N VAL A 114 -11.53 5.13 6.92
CA VAL A 114 -12.65 4.22 7.15
C VAL A 114 -12.33 2.86 6.54
N PRO A 115 -12.69 1.75 7.22
CA PRO A 115 -12.40 0.43 6.68
C PRO A 115 -13.24 0.13 5.44
N VAL A 116 -12.64 -0.63 4.52
CA VAL A 116 -13.29 -1.09 3.30
C VAL A 116 -13.23 -2.60 3.30
N GLU A 117 -14.36 -3.25 3.05
CA GLU A 117 -14.41 -4.70 2.94
C GLU A 117 -13.83 -5.14 1.61
N LEU A 118 -12.90 -6.10 1.66
CA LEU A 118 -12.35 -6.73 0.47
C LEU A 118 -13.10 -8.03 0.21
N ILE A 119 -13.71 -8.12 -0.97
CA ILE A 119 -14.44 -9.31 -1.39
C ILE A 119 -13.59 -10.02 -2.42
N ALA A 120 -13.20 -11.27 -2.13
CA ALA A 120 -12.49 -12.09 -3.09
C ALA A 120 -13.48 -12.60 -4.13
N GLU A 121 -13.15 -12.46 -5.41
CA GLU A 121 -13.93 -13.03 -6.48
C GLU A 121 -13.75 -14.55 -6.49
N PRO A 122 -14.84 -15.33 -6.66
CA PRO A 122 -14.75 -16.78 -6.73
C PRO A 122 -14.02 -17.28 -7.98
#